data_85b5605b1217d55c55c0bd788ff578b6
#
_entry.id   85b5605b1217d55c55c0bd788ff578b6
#
_cell.length_a   1.000
_cell.length_b   1.000
_cell.length_c   1.000
_cell.angle_alpha   90.00
_cell.angle_beta   90.00
_cell.angle_gamma   90.00
#
_symmetry.space_group_name_H-M   'P 1'
#
loop_
_entity.id
_entity.type
_entity.pdbx_description
1 polymer ?
#
loop_
_entity_poly.entity_id
_entity_poly.type
_entity_poly.pdbx_seq_one_letter_code
_entity_poly.pdbx_strand_id
1 'polypeptide(L)'
;MRVTGGDRQRAAQLYCWNTEVSAAFYTPLQFAEIGTRNGAIEAITVEFGPDWHRNRGFQLTIRERIGRFLRPRRDLINLAGRLGTAGAVAAELKFAFWQHLFITAQDTRLWEPHLRTAFPGIPAALSVATARQQIHDDIQAIRALRNRIAHHEPIIA
;
A
#
# COMPACT_ATOMS: atom_id res chain seq x y z
N MET A 1 -9.79 -16.64 23.72
CA MET A 1 -10.12 -17.72 24.65
C MET A 1 -11.28 -18.63 24.20
N ARG A 2 -12.15 -18.22 23.30
CA ARG A 2 -13.29 -19.07 22.83
C ARG A 2 -12.85 -20.28 22.00
N VAL A 3 -11.73 -20.20 21.27
CA VAL A 3 -11.26 -21.27 20.34
C VAL A 3 -10.65 -22.47 21.06
N THR A 4 -10.24 -22.33 22.32
CA THR A 4 -9.52 -23.39 23.07
C THR A 4 -10.36 -24.06 24.15
N GLY A 5 -11.64 -23.69 24.30
CA GLY A 5 -12.51 -24.27 25.33
C GLY A 5 -12.03 -24.09 26.76
N GLY A 6 -11.14 -23.14 27.03
CA GLY A 6 -10.57 -22.89 28.36
C GLY A 6 -9.25 -23.62 28.64
N ASP A 7 -8.75 -24.45 27.73
CA ASP A 7 -7.45 -25.13 27.86
C ASP A 7 -6.28 -24.13 27.72
N ARG A 8 -5.58 -23.86 28.81
CA ARG A 8 -4.46 -22.91 28.87
C ARG A 8 -3.26 -23.36 28.04
N GLN A 9 -2.95 -24.65 28.03
CA GLN A 9 -1.82 -25.16 27.26
C GLN A 9 -2.06 -25.04 25.77
N ARG A 10 -3.23 -25.38 25.31
CA ARG A 10 -3.65 -25.22 23.92
C ARG A 10 -3.72 -23.75 23.51
N ALA A 11 -4.16 -22.86 24.41
CA ALA A 11 -4.16 -21.42 24.18
C ALA A 11 -2.72 -20.88 24.00
N ALA A 12 -1.77 -21.33 24.83
CA ALA A 12 -0.35 -20.95 24.72
C ALA A 12 0.25 -21.44 23.40
N GLN A 13 0.00 -22.69 23.02
CA GLN A 13 0.46 -23.26 21.74
C GLN A 13 -0.07 -22.47 20.54
N LEU A 14 -1.34 -22.11 20.54
CA LEU A 14 -1.96 -21.30 19.49
C LEU A 14 -1.35 -19.89 19.42
N TYR A 15 -1.05 -19.31 20.56
CA TYR A 15 -0.39 -18.00 20.61
C TYR A 15 1.03 -18.06 20.04
N CYS A 16 1.83 -19.05 20.43
CA CYS A 16 3.17 -19.26 19.88
C CYS A 16 3.11 -19.50 18.37
N TRP A 17 2.24 -20.38 17.92
CA TRP A 17 2.05 -20.64 16.50
C TRP A 17 1.65 -19.36 15.72
N ASN A 18 0.68 -18.58 16.23
CA ASN A 18 0.30 -17.31 15.62
C ASN A 18 1.47 -16.34 15.51
N THR A 19 2.34 -16.30 16.53
CA THR A 19 3.53 -15.44 16.53
C THR A 19 4.54 -15.88 15.47
N GLU A 20 4.80 -17.18 15.35
CA GLU A 20 5.71 -17.75 14.36
C GLU A 20 5.23 -17.52 12.93
N VAL A 21 3.95 -17.74 12.66
CA VAL A 21 3.35 -17.48 11.34
C VAL A 21 3.37 -15.98 11.04
N SER A 22 3.06 -15.12 12.01
CA SER A 22 3.14 -13.66 11.85
C SER A 22 4.56 -13.21 11.49
N ALA A 23 5.57 -13.78 12.14
CA ALA A 23 6.98 -13.51 11.83
C ALA A 23 7.35 -13.96 10.39
N ALA A 24 6.85 -15.11 9.95
CA ALA A 24 7.10 -15.61 8.59
C ALA A 24 6.49 -14.69 7.50
N PHE A 25 5.37 -14.03 7.79
CA PHE A 25 4.76 -13.05 6.88
C PHE A 25 5.48 -11.70 6.81
N TYR A 26 6.36 -11.37 7.75
CA TYR A 26 6.99 -10.05 7.81
C TYR A 26 7.76 -9.71 6.53
N THR A 27 8.62 -10.59 6.07
CA THR A 27 9.43 -10.38 4.87
C THR A 27 8.60 -10.26 3.59
N PRO A 28 7.68 -11.19 3.24
CA PRO A 28 6.87 -11.05 2.03
C PRO A 28 5.97 -9.81 2.05
N LEU A 29 5.43 -9.42 3.21
CA LEU A 29 4.63 -8.20 3.33
C LEU A 29 5.48 -6.95 3.08
N GLN A 30 6.72 -6.92 3.55
CA GLN A 30 7.67 -5.83 3.30
C GLN A 30 8.01 -5.73 1.81
N PHE A 31 8.28 -6.84 1.14
CA PHE A 31 8.54 -6.84 -0.31
C PHE A 31 7.33 -6.38 -1.12
N ALA A 32 6.13 -6.79 -0.76
CA ALA A 32 4.91 -6.33 -1.41
C ALA A 32 4.71 -4.81 -1.26
N GLU A 33 4.96 -4.27 -0.05
CA GLU A 33 4.90 -2.82 0.20
C GLU A 33 5.93 -2.06 -0.63
N ILE A 34 7.19 -2.52 -0.63
CA ILE A 34 8.29 -1.90 -1.38
C ILE A 34 8.01 -1.96 -2.88
N GLY A 35 7.62 -3.11 -3.42
CA GLY A 35 7.32 -3.31 -4.84
C GLY A 35 6.18 -2.42 -5.31
N THR A 36 5.09 -2.37 -4.55
CA THR A 36 3.95 -1.48 -4.85
C THR A 36 4.36 -0.01 -4.86
N ARG A 37 5.10 0.43 -3.85
CA ARG A 37 5.59 1.80 -3.74
C ARG A 37 6.51 2.16 -4.91
N ASN A 38 7.46 1.30 -5.22
CA ASN A 38 8.44 1.57 -6.27
C ASN A 38 7.78 1.62 -7.65
N GLY A 39 6.87 0.70 -7.98
CA GLY A 39 6.10 0.76 -9.23
C GLY A 39 5.25 2.03 -9.33
N ALA A 40 4.62 2.44 -8.23
CA ALA A 40 3.86 3.71 -8.22
C ALA A 40 4.79 4.93 -8.42
N ILE A 41 5.97 4.95 -7.78
CA ILE A 41 6.96 6.03 -7.95
C ILE A 41 7.47 6.09 -9.39
N GLU A 42 7.73 4.95 -10.02
CA GLU A 42 8.15 4.88 -11.42
C GLU A 42 7.11 5.55 -12.32
N ALA A 43 5.85 5.14 -12.24
CA ALA A 43 4.75 5.72 -13.02
C ALA A 43 4.62 7.23 -12.78
N ILE A 44 4.65 7.67 -11.52
CA ILE A 44 4.54 9.08 -11.15
C ILE A 44 5.74 9.89 -11.67
N THR A 45 6.94 9.32 -11.60
CA THR A 45 8.17 10.01 -12.04
C THR A 45 8.18 10.20 -13.54
N VAL A 46 7.69 9.23 -14.31
CA VAL A 46 7.55 9.37 -15.77
C VAL A 46 6.55 10.45 -16.13
N GLU A 47 5.40 10.50 -15.44
CA GLU A 47 4.31 11.45 -15.76
C GLU A 47 4.58 12.87 -15.23
N PHE A 48 5.15 13.02 -14.03
CA PHE A 48 5.23 14.29 -13.32
C PHE A 48 6.65 14.79 -13.04
N GLY A 49 7.66 14.00 -13.43
CA GLY A 49 9.07 14.30 -13.25
C GLY A 49 9.64 13.85 -11.90
N PRO A 50 10.99 13.96 -11.73
CA PRO A 50 11.69 13.46 -10.54
C PRO A 50 11.29 14.19 -9.24
N ASP A 51 10.85 15.43 -9.34
CA ASP A 51 10.35 16.23 -8.21
C ASP A 51 8.83 16.13 -8.03
N TRP A 52 8.25 14.98 -8.39
CA TRP A 52 6.80 14.71 -8.33
C TRP A 52 6.17 15.11 -6.99
N HIS A 53 6.88 14.97 -5.89
CA HIS A 53 6.39 15.31 -4.55
C HIS A 53 6.02 16.79 -4.39
N ARG A 54 6.65 17.68 -5.17
CA ARG A 54 6.39 19.13 -5.22
C ARG A 54 5.57 19.54 -6.43
N ASN A 55 5.33 18.63 -7.37
CA ASN A 55 4.58 18.91 -8.58
C ASN A 55 3.11 19.18 -8.25
N ARG A 56 2.67 20.44 -8.47
CA ARG A 56 1.30 20.87 -8.18
C ARG A 56 0.27 20.11 -8.99
N GLY A 57 0.60 19.78 -10.25
CA GLY A 57 -0.28 18.97 -11.11
C GLY A 57 -0.56 17.62 -10.48
N PHE A 58 0.48 16.91 -10.01
CA PHE A 58 0.32 15.64 -9.29
C PHE A 58 -0.49 15.81 -8.00
N GLN A 59 -0.14 16.80 -7.17
CA GLN A 59 -0.85 17.04 -5.91
C GLN A 59 -2.36 17.25 -6.13
N LEU A 60 -2.75 17.93 -7.21
CA LEU A 60 -4.16 18.17 -7.53
C LEU A 60 -4.90 16.93 -8.05
N THR A 61 -4.21 15.94 -8.61
CA THR A 61 -4.85 14.66 -9.00
C THR A 61 -5.27 13.83 -7.80
N ILE A 62 -4.62 14.02 -6.64
CA ILE A 62 -4.89 13.25 -5.44
C ILE A 62 -6.17 13.76 -4.80
N ARG A 63 -7.23 12.93 -4.84
CA ARG A 63 -8.49 13.26 -4.20
C ARG A 63 -8.37 13.16 -2.68
N GLU A 64 -8.81 14.20 -1.95
CA GLU A 64 -8.96 14.10 -0.52
C GLU A 64 -10.12 13.14 -0.17
N ARG A 65 -9.85 12.20 0.72
CA ARG A 65 -10.92 11.44 1.36
C ARG A 65 -11.43 12.22 2.56
N ILE A 66 -12.74 12.38 2.63
CA ILE A 66 -13.40 12.87 3.84
C ILE A 66 -13.37 11.73 4.86
N GLY A 67 -12.37 11.72 5.73
CA GLY A 67 -12.18 10.70 6.76
C GLY A 67 -11.13 11.11 7.80
N ARG A 68 -11.22 10.50 8.98
CA ARG A 68 -10.37 10.87 10.15
C ARG A 68 -8.90 10.55 9.98
N PHE A 69 -8.54 9.54 9.17
CA PHE A 69 -7.22 8.89 9.28
C PHE A 69 -6.34 8.99 8.04
N LEU A 70 -6.88 9.34 6.86
CA LEU A 70 -6.11 9.46 5.63
C LEU A 70 -6.49 10.76 4.93
N ARG A 71 -5.51 11.67 4.81
CA ARG A 71 -5.60 12.90 4.02
C ARG A 71 -4.46 12.92 3.02
N PRO A 72 -4.53 12.13 1.96
CA PRO A 72 -3.37 11.78 1.14
C PRO A 72 -2.72 13.00 0.50
N ARG A 73 -3.49 13.95 -0.04
CA ARG A 73 -2.93 15.19 -0.60
C ARG A 73 -2.27 16.04 0.48
N ARG A 74 -2.93 16.24 1.61
CA ARG A 74 -2.41 17.04 2.73
C ARG A 74 -1.14 16.41 3.30
N ASP A 75 -1.12 15.09 3.46
CA ASP A 75 0.04 14.37 3.98
C ASP A 75 1.23 14.53 3.02
N LEU A 76 1.01 14.38 1.71
CA LEU A 76 2.03 14.64 0.70
C LEU A 76 2.58 16.08 0.75
N ILE A 77 1.70 17.08 0.76
CA ILE A 77 2.11 18.50 0.80
C ILE A 77 2.92 18.80 2.06
N ASN A 78 2.49 18.32 3.22
CA ASN A 78 3.18 18.52 4.48
C ASN A 78 4.58 17.89 4.47
N LEU A 79 4.71 16.66 3.96
CA LEU A 79 5.99 15.98 3.84
C LEU A 79 6.90 16.67 2.82
N ALA A 80 6.38 17.06 1.66
CA ALA A 80 7.13 17.77 0.63
C ALA A 80 7.66 19.14 1.11
N GLY A 81 6.95 19.79 2.02
CA GLY A 81 7.40 21.04 2.66
C GLY A 81 8.49 20.84 3.70
N ARG A 82 8.58 19.64 4.31
CA ARG A 82 9.55 19.32 5.36
C ARG A 82 10.80 18.60 4.86
N LEU A 83 10.65 17.81 3.82
CA LEU A 83 11.69 16.91 3.33
C LEU A 83 12.23 17.39 1.97
N GLY A 84 13.55 17.28 1.81
CA GLY A 84 14.24 17.86 0.66
C GLY A 84 14.13 17.03 -0.62
N THR A 85 13.87 15.72 -0.55
CA THR A 85 13.94 14.80 -1.69
C THR A 85 12.70 13.93 -1.84
N ALA A 86 12.39 13.54 -3.08
CA ALA A 86 11.30 12.61 -3.39
C ALA A 86 11.44 11.27 -2.65
N GLY A 87 12.67 10.77 -2.54
CA GLY A 87 12.95 9.52 -1.81
C GLY A 87 12.64 9.60 -0.33
N ALA A 88 12.99 10.71 0.34
CA ALA A 88 12.65 10.93 1.74
C ALA A 88 11.12 11.05 1.95
N VAL A 89 10.44 11.77 1.06
CA VAL A 89 8.96 11.86 1.08
C VAL A 89 8.33 10.49 0.87
N ALA A 90 8.83 9.71 -0.08
CA ALA A 90 8.33 8.37 -0.36
C ALA A 90 8.49 7.41 0.82
N ALA A 91 9.59 7.51 1.57
CA ALA A 91 9.84 6.68 2.75
C ALA A 91 8.88 6.99 3.91
N GLU A 92 8.48 8.24 4.07
CA GLU A 92 7.60 8.70 5.15
C GLU A 92 6.09 8.55 4.82
N LEU A 93 5.73 8.45 3.53
CA LEU A 93 4.35 8.25 3.12
C LEU A 93 3.85 6.87 3.56
N LYS A 94 2.70 6.85 4.23
CA LYS A 94 2.06 5.61 4.70
C LYS A 94 1.69 4.70 3.52
N PHE A 95 1.73 3.39 3.71
CA PHE A 95 1.30 2.44 2.68
C PHE A 95 -0.12 2.69 2.15
N ALA A 96 -1.01 3.23 3.01
CA ALA A 96 -2.34 3.67 2.61
C ALA A 96 -2.35 4.78 1.56
N PHE A 97 -1.32 5.63 1.50
CA PHE A 97 -1.17 6.63 0.44
C PHE A 97 -0.96 5.96 -0.92
N TRP A 98 -0.08 4.99 -0.98
CA TRP A 98 0.22 4.26 -2.21
C TRP A 98 -1.01 3.50 -2.72
N GLN A 99 -1.75 2.83 -1.83
CA GLN A 99 -3.03 2.21 -2.18
C GLN A 99 -4.02 3.21 -2.78
N HIS A 100 -4.08 4.43 -2.23
CA HIS A 100 -5.00 5.47 -2.70
C HIS A 100 -4.73 5.92 -4.13
N LEU A 101 -3.57 5.67 -4.68
CA LEU A 101 -3.27 5.95 -6.08
C LEU A 101 -3.89 4.95 -7.05
N PHE A 102 -4.23 3.73 -6.59
CA PHE A 102 -4.86 2.70 -7.43
C PHE A 102 -6.39 2.83 -7.45
N ILE A 103 -6.89 4.05 -7.66
CA ILE A 103 -8.32 4.35 -7.82
C ILE A 103 -8.62 4.77 -9.26
N THR A 104 -9.86 4.57 -9.70
CA THR A 104 -10.32 4.91 -11.06
C THR A 104 -10.00 6.35 -11.47
N ALA A 105 -9.98 7.28 -10.52
CA ALA A 105 -9.65 8.68 -10.80
C ALA A 105 -8.21 8.90 -11.31
N GLN A 106 -7.34 7.92 -11.16
CA GLN A 106 -5.95 7.96 -11.65
C GLN A 106 -5.77 7.17 -12.96
N ASP A 107 -6.81 6.49 -13.46
CA ASP A 107 -6.69 5.60 -14.62
C ASP A 107 -6.13 6.33 -15.83
N THR A 108 -6.83 7.32 -16.31
CA THR A 108 -6.48 8.02 -17.59
C THR A 108 -5.09 8.66 -17.57
N ARG A 109 -4.69 9.20 -16.43
CA ARG A 109 -3.46 9.98 -16.36
C ARG A 109 -2.25 9.17 -15.91
N LEU A 110 -2.46 8.21 -15.02
CA LEU A 110 -1.35 7.46 -14.43
C LEU A 110 -1.32 6.01 -14.89
N TRP A 111 -2.45 5.29 -14.82
CA TRP A 111 -2.39 3.85 -14.99
C TRP A 111 -2.54 3.40 -16.44
N GLU A 112 -3.38 4.02 -17.25
CA GLU A 112 -3.50 3.67 -18.68
C GLU A 112 -2.17 3.77 -19.42
N PRO A 113 -1.36 4.85 -19.26
CA PRO A 113 -0.07 4.94 -19.95
C PRO A 113 1.06 4.15 -19.27
N HIS A 114 1.04 3.96 -17.94
CA HIS A 114 2.24 3.53 -17.23
C HIS A 114 2.12 2.20 -16.46
N LEU A 115 0.91 1.64 -16.28
CA LEU A 115 0.72 0.48 -15.41
C LEU A 115 1.57 -0.74 -15.83
N ARG A 116 1.64 -1.02 -17.14
CA ARG A 116 2.36 -2.19 -17.64
C ARG A 116 3.87 -2.04 -17.57
N THR A 117 4.37 -0.82 -17.66
CA THR A 117 5.80 -0.53 -17.49
C THR A 117 6.19 -0.64 -16.02
N ALA A 118 5.39 -0.04 -15.14
CA ALA A 118 5.62 -0.06 -13.69
C ALA A 118 5.43 -1.46 -13.06
N PHE A 119 4.57 -2.29 -13.68
CA PHE A 119 4.24 -3.65 -13.22
C PHE A 119 4.28 -4.64 -14.40
N PRO A 120 5.47 -5.01 -14.88
CA PRO A 120 5.63 -5.84 -16.10
C PRO A 120 5.09 -7.26 -15.96
N GLY A 121 4.84 -7.74 -14.73
CA GLY A 121 4.24 -9.04 -14.47
C GLY A 121 2.73 -9.14 -14.72
N ILE A 122 2.07 -8.04 -15.07
CA ILE A 122 0.62 -8.05 -15.34
C ILE A 122 0.33 -8.82 -16.63
N PRO A 123 -0.58 -9.84 -16.60
CA PRO A 123 -0.97 -10.57 -17.80
C PRO A 123 -1.48 -9.64 -18.90
N ALA A 124 -0.99 -9.84 -20.12
CA ALA A 124 -1.38 -9.00 -21.28
C ALA A 124 -2.89 -9.05 -21.58
N ALA A 125 -3.55 -10.16 -21.25
CA ALA A 125 -4.99 -10.36 -21.44
C ALA A 125 -5.87 -9.48 -20.53
N LEU A 126 -5.35 -8.98 -19.41
CA LEU A 126 -6.12 -8.12 -18.52
C LEU A 126 -6.19 -6.69 -19.06
N SER A 127 -7.37 -6.07 -18.96
CA SER A 127 -7.46 -4.62 -19.17
C SER A 127 -6.70 -3.87 -18.08
N VAL A 128 -6.23 -2.65 -18.37
CA VAL A 128 -5.55 -1.79 -17.38
C VAL A 128 -6.46 -1.53 -16.17
N ALA A 129 -7.73 -1.25 -16.40
CA ALA A 129 -8.70 -1.03 -15.33
C ALA A 129 -8.87 -2.26 -14.42
N THR A 130 -8.95 -3.45 -15.00
CA THR A 130 -9.05 -4.71 -14.25
C THR A 130 -7.77 -4.97 -13.46
N ALA A 131 -6.62 -4.84 -14.09
CA ALA A 131 -5.32 -5.04 -13.43
C ALA A 131 -5.10 -4.05 -12.28
N ARG A 132 -5.40 -2.75 -12.50
CA ARG A 132 -5.33 -1.74 -11.46
C ARG A 132 -6.26 -2.07 -10.29
N GLN A 133 -7.49 -2.56 -10.57
CA GLN A 133 -8.43 -2.95 -9.51
C GLN A 133 -7.89 -4.14 -8.71
N GLN A 134 -7.36 -5.16 -9.37
CA GLN A 134 -6.74 -6.30 -8.68
C GLN A 134 -5.60 -5.86 -7.78
N ILE A 135 -4.68 -5.01 -8.26
CA ILE A 135 -3.60 -4.46 -7.44
C ILE A 135 -4.16 -3.70 -6.23
N HIS A 136 -5.20 -2.89 -6.42
CA HIS A 136 -5.84 -2.19 -5.30
C HIS A 136 -6.37 -3.15 -4.24
N ASP A 137 -7.04 -4.21 -4.65
CA ASP A 137 -7.66 -5.19 -3.75
C ASP A 137 -6.61 -6.05 -3.04
N ASP A 138 -5.55 -6.44 -3.75
CA ASP A 138 -4.39 -7.14 -3.18
C ASP A 138 -3.69 -6.28 -2.11
N ILE A 139 -3.45 -5.00 -2.40
CA ILE A 139 -2.88 -4.06 -1.42
C ILE A 139 -3.79 -3.93 -0.20
N GLN A 140 -5.10 -3.91 -0.40
CA GLN A 140 -6.06 -3.85 0.70
C GLN A 140 -5.96 -5.09 1.60
N ALA A 141 -5.88 -6.29 1.01
CA ALA A 141 -5.71 -7.53 1.75
C ALA A 141 -4.36 -7.57 2.50
N ILE A 142 -3.27 -7.19 1.84
CA ILE A 142 -1.93 -7.07 2.43
C ILE A 142 -1.94 -6.11 3.62
N ARG A 143 -2.56 -4.95 3.49
CA ARG A 143 -2.67 -3.98 4.59
C ARG A 143 -3.49 -4.51 5.75
N ALA A 144 -4.58 -5.21 5.47
CA ALA A 144 -5.41 -5.82 6.52
C ALA A 144 -4.60 -6.84 7.32
N LEU A 145 -3.89 -7.75 6.64
CA LEU A 145 -3.02 -8.74 7.29
C LEU A 145 -1.89 -8.07 8.09
N ARG A 146 -1.17 -7.11 7.48
CA ARG A 146 -0.10 -6.36 8.14
C ARG A 146 -0.58 -5.68 9.42
N ASN A 147 -1.76 -5.06 9.39
CA ASN A 147 -2.31 -4.38 10.56
C ASN A 147 -2.66 -5.39 11.66
N ARG A 148 -3.26 -6.54 11.33
CA ARG A 148 -3.53 -7.61 12.32
C ARG A 148 -2.23 -8.07 12.98
N ILE A 149 -1.17 -8.30 12.20
CA ILE A 149 0.15 -8.68 12.73
C ILE A 149 0.72 -7.59 13.63
N ALA A 150 0.69 -6.32 13.19
CA ALA A 150 1.22 -5.18 13.94
C ALA A 150 0.47 -4.91 15.25
N HIS A 151 -0.82 -5.25 15.31
CA HIS A 151 -1.65 -5.12 16.51
C HIS A 151 -1.73 -6.42 17.34
N HIS A 152 -0.90 -7.41 17.03
CA HIS A 152 -0.87 -8.71 17.70
C HIS A 152 -2.23 -9.44 17.72
N GLU A 153 -3.04 -9.18 16.68
CA GLU A 153 -4.32 -9.84 16.50
C GLU A 153 -4.12 -11.25 15.90
N PRO A 154 -5.00 -12.22 16.22
CA PRO A 154 -4.95 -13.53 15.58
C PRO A 154 -5.09 -13.42 14.07
N ILE A 155 -4.18 -14.03 13.31
CA ILE A 155 -4.25 -14.02 11.83
C ILE A 155 -5.10 -15.17 11.29
N ILE A 156 -5.47 -16.09 12.13
CA ILE A 156 -6.48 -17.15 11.90
C ILE A 156 -7.82 -16.70 12.43
N ALA A 157 -8.88 -16.97 11.67
CA ALA A 157 -10.26 -16.76 12.08
C ALA A 157 -10.82 -18.00 12.76
#